data_2073a12f19ef5b30719d9b666adb5a9e
#
_entry.id   2073a12f19ef5b30719d9b666adb5a9e
#
_cell.length_a   1.000
_cell.length_b   1.000
_cell.length_c   1.000
_cell.angle_alpha   90.00
_cell.angle_beta   90.00
_cell.angle_gamma   90.00
#
_symmetry.space_group_name_H-M   'P 1'
#
loop_
_entity.id
_entity.type
_entity.pdbx_description
1 polymer ?
#
loop_
_entity_poly.entity_id
_entity_poly.type
_entity_poly.pdbx_seq_one_letter_code
_entity_poly.pdbx_strand_id
1 'polypeptide(L)'
;YKSDELFSDIISYNFVKDTIKLLKSNEIISDKLDKYNSDIELYYKFINELNTTFEWDNFNSVNSSNIIERSLFKKSIHEEIDEIDLEIEKNKKNLDFICERLSKFIDHKSNCNLLPIKIEYTDKDNYYIYCTALRGLTLKEKFKNLAGHNINVKDNDGTIIYTLQPQSFTFKNIKGGSTKIELDIIGTISNNLIKYNKALSYLNQKYWNESVKEFYQKYNVSLKNICKLISEVDFYSNAAHISVKNRYYKPTIIDSDKSFCSIKEIRHPIIELINVKHEYITNDIDLGLEHDGVLLFGTNSCGKSSLMKALGLNIVLAQAGLYVAALDFKYYPYKKLYTRILNTDNIFTGHSSFIVEMNELRDILH
;
A
#
# COMPACT_ATOMS: atom_id res chain seq x y z
N TYR A 1 -4.43 3.79 9.84
CA TYR A 1 -4.25 3.27 8.48
C TYR A 1 -5.50 3.57 7.67
N LYS A 2 -5.37 4.15 6.50
CA LYS A 2 -6.48 4.30 5.56
C LYS A 2 -6.75 2.94 4.92
N SER A 3 -8.00 2.61 4.67
CA SER A 3 -8.42 1.33 4.07
C SER A 3 -7.69 1.03 2.75
N ASP A 4 -7.42 2.06 1.95
CA ASP A 4 -6.74 1.94 0.65
C ASP A 4 -5.26 1.53 0.79
N GLU A 5 -4.57 1.98 1.85
CA GLU A 5 -3.18 1.58 2.14
C GLU A 5 -3.11 0.11 2.53
N LEU A 6 -4.05 -0.36 3.35
CA LEU A 6 -4.09 -1.75 3.81
C LEU A 6 -4.37 -2.73 2.67
N PHE A 7 -5.27 -2.36 1.75
CA PHE A 7 -5.59 -3.17 0.57
C PHE A 7 -4.40 -3.24 -0.40
N SER A 8 -3.68 -2.13 -0.58
CA SER A 8 -2.45 -2.08 -1.35
C SER A 8 -1.37 -3.00 -0.76
N ASP A 9 -1.22 -3.03 0.57
CA ASP A 9 -0.26 -3.88 1.27
C ASP A 9 -0.55 -5.37 1.06
N ILE A 10 -1.81 -5.78 1.05
CA ILE A 10 -2.20 -7.19 0.83
C ILE A 10 -1.91 -7.64 -0.60
N ILE A 11 -2.18 -6.80 -1.59
CA ILE A 11 -1.80 -7.06 -2.99
C ILE A 11 -0.28 -7.25 -3.08
N SER A 12 0.48 -6.40 -2.38
CA SER A 12 1.93 -6.48 -2.32
C SER A 12 2.41 -7.79 -1.67
N TYR A 13 1.78 -8.27 -0.62
CA TYR A 13 2.11 -9.56 -0.01
C TYR A 13 1.89 -10.75 -0.94
N ASN A 14 0.80 -10.78 -1.68
CA ASN A 14 0.56 -11.83 -2.67
C ASN A 14 1.54 -11.76 -3.83
N PHE A 15 1.90 -10.56 -4.30
CA PHE A 15 2.92 -10.36 -5.32
C PHE A 15 4.30 -10.89 -4.86
N VAL A 16 4.71 -10.60 -3.63
CA VAL A 16 5.95 -11.14 -3.03
C VAL A 16 5.93 -12.67 -2.98
N LYS A 17 4.79 -13.27 -2.60
CA LYS A 17 4.61 -14.73 -2.59
C LYS A 17 4.83 -15.34 -3.99
N ASP A 18 4.29 -14.74 -5.02
CA ASP A 18 4.44 -15.23 -6.38
C ASP A 18 5.85 -15.00 -6.92
N THR A 19 6.50 -13.89 -6.56
CA THR A 19 7.91 -13.64 -6.86
C THR A 19 8.82 -14.70 -6.22
N ILE A 20 8.61 -15.05 -4.95
CA ILE A 20 9.36 -16.10 -4.27
C ILE A 20 9.18 -17.46 -4.96
N LYS A 21 7.98 -17.80 -5.41
CA LYS A 21 7.73 -19.04 -6.17
C LYS A 21 8.53 -19.05 -7.47
N LEU A 22 8.53 -17.94 -8.19
CA LEU A 22 9.29 -17.78 -9.43
C LEU A 22 10.80 -17.94 -9.19
N LEU A 23 11.34 -17.36 -8.14
CA LEU A 23 12.75 -17.48 -7.76
C LEU A 23 13.12 -18.93 -7.41
N LYS A 24 12.24 -19.63 -6.66
CA LYS A 24 12.44 -21.05 -6.32
C LYS A 24 12.39 -22.00 -7.53
N SER A 25 11.67 -21.63 -8.58
CA SER A 25 11.64 -22.43 -9.82
C SER A 25 12.89 -22.29 -10.68
N ASN A 26 13.79 -21.35 -10.36
CA ASN A 26 15.04 -21.13 -11.07
C ASN A 26 16.17 -21.90 -10.38
N GLU A 27 16.74 -22.90 -11.06
CA GLU A 27 17.79 -23.80 -10.52
C GLU A 27 19.04 -23.05 -10.00
N ILE A 28 19.43 -21.95 -10.66
CA ILE A 28 20.63 -21.18 -10.29
C ILE A 28 20.42 -20.38 -9.00
N ILE A 29 19.19 -19.97 -8.75
CA ILE A 29 18.83 -19.08 -7.62
C ILE A 29 18.35 -19.89 -6.42
N SER A 30 17.72 -21.06 -6.64
CA SER A 30 17.12 -21.89 -5.59
C SER A 30 18.07 -22.17 -4.43
N ASP A 31 19.30 -22.59 -4.72
CA ASP A 31 20.32 -22.89 -3.70
C ASP A 31 20.66 -21.68 -2.82
N LYS A 32 20.61 -20.47 -3.40
CA LYS A 32 20.86 -19.22 -2.65
C LYS A 32 19.71 -18.83 -1.73
N LEU A 33 18.52 -19.37 -1.98
CA LEU A 33 17.33 -19.15 -1.15
C LEU A 33 17.28 -20.07 0.07
N ASP A 34 18.10 -21.12 0.13
CA ASP A 34 18.05 -22.12 1.20
C ASP A 34 18.18 -21.50 2.60
N LYS A 35 19.00 -20.49 2.76
CA LYS A 35 19.13 -19.73 4.02
C LYS A 35 17.85 -19.02 4.47
N TYR A 36 16.86 -18.83 3.58
CA TYR A 36 15.58 -18.19 3.85
C TYR A 36 14.40 -19.18 3.88
N ASN A 37 14.64 -20.49 3.72
CA ASN A 37 13.53 -21.45 3.60
C ASN A 37 12.57 -21.42 4.77
N SER A 38 13.06 -21.35 6.01
CA SER A 38 12.21 -21.25 7.22
C SER A 38 11.39 -19.95 7.25
N ASP A 39 11.99 -18.82 6.84
CA ASP A 39 11.30 -17.54 6.79
C ASP A 39 10.24 -17.52 5.68
N ILE A 40 10.51 -18.15 4.55
CA ILE A 40 9.56 -18.30 3.43
C ILE A 40 8.35 -19.16 3.85
N GLU A 41 8.58 -20.25 4.59
CA GLU A 41 7.48 -21.07 5.12
C GLU A 41 6.61 -20.29 6.11
N LEU A 42 7.23 -19.55 7.02
CA LEU A 42 6.51 -18.68 7.95
C LEU A 42 5.77 -17.54 7.23
N TYR A 43 6.36 -16.99 6.18
CA TYR A 43 5.70 -16.00 5.34
C TYR A 43 4.44 -16.57 4.66
N TYR A 44 4.50 -17.78 4.13
CA TYR A 44 3.32 -18.43 3.56
C TYR A 44 2.23 -18.72 4.59
N LYS A 45 2.62 -19.11 5.82
CA LYS A 45 1.68 -19.26 6.94
C LYS A 45 1.03 -17.92 7.29
N PHE A 46 1.83 -16.86 7.39
CA PHE A 46 1.32 -15.49 7.64
C PHE A 46 0.27 -15.08 6.61
N ILE A 47 0.56 -15.21 5.32
CA ILE A 47 -0.41 -14.87 4.26
C ILE A 47 -1.67 -15.72 4.35
N ASN A 48 -1.53 -17.01 4.64
CA ASN A 48 -2.69 -17.87 4.80
C ASN A 48 -3.53 -17.48 6.01
N GLU A 49 -2.92 -17.21 7.16
CA GLU A 49 -3.63 -16.76 8.37
C GLU A 49 -4.34 -15.41 8.13
N LEU A 50 -3.70 -14.45 7.47
CA LEU A 50 -4.34 -13.19 7.09
C LEU A 50 -5.61 -13.45 6.25
N ASN A 51 -5.50 -14.27 5.21
CA ASN A 51 -6.61 -14.55 4.29
C ASN A 51 -7.70 -15.41 4.91
N THR A 52 -7.42 -16.19 5.94
CA THR A 52 -8.44 -16.98 6.66
C THR A 52 -9.09 -16.21 7.79
N THR A 53 -8.44 -15.18 8.31
CA THR A 53 -8.93 -14.38 9.45
C THR A 53 -9.79 -13.21 9.01
N PHE A 54 -9.38 -12.49 7.96
CA PHE A 54 -10.01 -11.22 7.59
C PHE A 54 -10.89 -11.30 6.34
N GLU A 55 -11.96 -10.51 6.33
CA GLU A 55 -12.85 -10.28 5.19
C GLU A 55 -12.49 -8.96 4.51
N TRP A 56 -11.56 -9.04 3.55
CA TRP A 56 -10.92 -7.87 2.94
C TRP A 56 -11.88 -6.93 2.22
N ASP A 57 -12.94 -7.45 1.63
CA ASP A 57 -13.95 -6.64 0.92
C ASP A 57 -14.64 -5.64 1.85
N ASN A 58 -14.75 -5.98 3.14
CA ASN A 58 -15.38 -5.13 4.14
C ASN A 58 -14.49 -3.97 4.60
N PHE A 59 -13.17 -4.03 4.39
CA PHE A 59 -12.26 -2.92 4.71
C PHE A 59 -12.53 -1.68 3.84
N ASN A 60 -13.01 -1.86 2.60
CA ASN A 60 -13.38 -0.76 1.71
C ASN A 60 -14.68 -0.05 2.16
N SER A 61 -15.46 -0.66 3.05
CA SER A 61 -16.70 -0.11 3.57
C SER A 61 -16.52 0.76 4.83
N VAL A 62 -15.29 0.93 5.31
CA VAL A 62 -14.97 1.84 6.43
C VAL A 62 -15.12 3.27 5.95
N ASN A 63 -16.27 3.87 6.24
CA ASN A 63 -16.59 5.24 5.86
C ASN A 63 -15.68 6.27 6.56
N SER A 64 -15.59 7.47 6.00
CA SER A 64 -14.87 8.62 6.56
C SER A 64 -15.26 9.00 8.01
N SER A 65 -16.39 8.48 8.49
CA SER A 65 -16.88 8.60 9.87
C SER A 65 -16.39 7.53 10.84
N ASN A 66 -15.47 6.63 10.40
CA ASN A 66 -14.99 5.48 11.18
C ASN A 66 -16.10 4.51 11.68
N ILE A 67 -17.27 4.54 11.09
CA ILE A 67 -18.34 3.58 11.40
C ILE A 67 -18.11 2.35 10.53
N ILE A 68 -17.83 1.22 11.18
CA ILE A 68 -17.69 -0.08 10.53
C ILE A 68 -19.06 -0.73 10.53
N GLU A 69 -19.69 -0.82 9.36
CA GLU A 69 -21.05 -1.37 9.22
C GLU A 69 -21.07 -2.90 9.02
N ARG A 70 -19.91 -3.53 8.87
CA ARG A 70 -19.75 -4.97 8.67
C ARG A 70 -18.55 -5.51 9.42
N SER A 71 -18.56 -6.78 9.73
CA SER A 71 -17.40 -7.45 10.34
C SER A 71 -16.17 -7.33 9.45
N LEU A 72 -15.00 -7.02 10.04
CA LEU A 72 -13.69 -7.11 9.39
C LEU A 72 -13.14 -8.54 9.40
N PHE A 73 -13.74 -9.42 10.20
CA PHE A 73 -13.35 -10.80 10.38
C PHE A 73 -14.27 -11.73 9.61
N LYS A 74 -13.75 -12.85 9.16
CA LYS A 74 -14.56 -13.92 8.59
C LYS A 74 -15.45 -14.56 9.63
N LYS A 75 -16.57 -15.10 9.18
CA LYS A 75 -17.51 -15.80 10.06
C LYS A 75 -16.81 -16.93 10.82
N SER A 76 -17.23 -17.16 12.03
CA SER A 76 -16.73 -18.17 12.98
C SER A 76 -15.32 -17.89 13.54
N ILE A 77 -14.76 -16.69 13.32
CA ILE A 77 -13.50 -16.27 13.98
C ILE A 77 -13.78 -15.70 15.37
N HIS A 78 -14.82 -14.85 15.49
CA HIS A 78 -15.25 -14.24 16.74
C HIS A 78 -16.75 -14.33 16.90
N GLU A 79 -17.23 -15.20 17.78
CA GLU A 79 -18.65 -15.45 18.00
C GLU A 79 -19.42 -14.18 18.38
N GLU A 80 -18.82 -13.33 19.25
CA GLU A 80 -19.43 -12.05 19.65
C GLU A 80 -19.67 -11.09 18.47
N ILE A 81 -18.79 -11.10 17.47
CA ILE A 81 -18.95 -10.29 16.25
C ILE A 81 -20.05 -10.88 15.39
N ASP A 82 -20.05 -12.19 15.21
CA ASP A 82 -21.04 -12.89 14.38
C ASP A 82 -22.47 -12.70 14.91
N GLU A 83 -22.65 -12.74 16.23
CA GLU A 83 -23.95 -12.47 16.87
C GLU A 83 -24.44 -11.04 16.60
N ILE A 84 -23.55 -10.05 16.73
CA ILE A 84 -23.91 -8.64 16.48
C ILE A 84 -24.20 -8.42 15.00
N ASP A 85 -23.42 -9.00 14.09
CA ASP A 85 -23.61 -8.88 12.65
C ASP A 85 -24.99 -9.49 12.25
N LEU A 86 -25.35 -10.61 12.84
CA LEU A 86 -26.66 -11.23 12.67
C LEU A 86 -27.81 -10.32 13.13
N GLU A 87 -27.67 -9.66 14.29
CA GLU A 87 -28.69 -8.73 14.79
C GLU A 87 -28.79 -7.47 13.92
N ILE A 88 -27.67 -6.97 13.37
CA ILE A 88 -27.67 -5.86 12.41
C ILE A 88 -28.42 -6.27 11.14
N GLU A 89 -28.12 -7.43 10.56
CA GLU A 89 -28.81 -7.95 9.37
C GLU A 89 -30.31 -8.12 9.61
N LYS A 90 -30.69 -8.69 10.74
CA LYS A 90 -32.09 -8.89 11.13
C LYS A 90 -32.84 -7.57 11.24
N ASN A 91 -32.25 -6.56 11.90
CA ASN A 91 -32.88 -5.24 12.03
C ASN A 91 -32.97 -4.50 10.69
N LYS A 92 -31.96 -4.61 9.79
CA LYS A 92 -32.04 -4.08 8.42
C LYS A 92 -33.15 -4.75 7.62
N LYS A 93 -33.24 -6.10 7.62
CA LYS A 93 -34.32 -6.83 6.97
C LYS A 93 -35.70 -6.44 7.50
N ASN A 94 -35.84 -6.20 8.80
CA ASN A 94 -37.11 -5.74 9.39
C ASN A 94 -37.52 -4.35 8.83
N LEU A 95 -36.59 -3.43 8.64
CA LEU A 95 -36.87 -2.15 7.96
C LEU A 95 -37.28 -2.37 6.49
N ASP A 96 -36.61 -3.26 5.78
CA ASP A 96 -36.95 -3.60 4.40
C ASP A 96 -38.35 -4.15 4.29
N PHE A 97 -38.77 -5.12 5.15
CA PHE A 97 -40.12 -5.65 5.18
C PHE A 97 -41.19 -4.60 5.48
N ILE A 98 -40.89 -3.63 6.38
CA ILE A 98 -41.77 -2.49 6.64
C ILE A 98 -41.90 -1.65 5.37
N CYS A 99 -40.77 -1.29 4.72
CA CYS A 99 -40.77 -0.51 3.48
C CYS A 99 -41.56 -1.21 2.35
N GLU A 100 -41.34 -2.49 2.16
CA GLU A 100 -42.07 -3.30 1.15
C GLU A 100 -43.57 -3.32 1.42
N ARG A 101 -43.96 -3.55 2.68
CA ARG A 101 -45.36 -3.57 3.06
C ARG A 101 -46.05 -2.25 2.87
N LEU A 102 -45.40 -1.14 3.27
CA LEU A 102 -45.95 0.20 3.10
C LEU A 102 -45.98 0.61 1.61
N SER A 103 -45.01 0.16 0.83
CA SER A 103 -44.94 0.42 -0.61
C SER A 103 -46.16 -0.17 -1.38
N LYS A 104 -46.80 -1.23 -0.89
CA LYS A 104 -48.01 -1.79 -1.49
C LYS A 104 -49.23 -0.85 -1.42
N PHE A 105 -49.19 0.17 -0.54
CA PHE A 105 -50.21 1.20 -0.48
C PHE A 105 -49.99 2.36 -1.45
N ILE A 106 -48.86 2.37 -2.21
CA ILE A 106 -48.54 3.39 -3.18
C ILE A 106 -48.63 2.78 -4.56
N ASP A 107 -49.39 3.41 -5.47
CA ASP A 107 -49.46 2.94 -6.85
C ASP A 107 -48.10 3.06 -7.53
N HIS A 108 -47.52 1.93 -7.92
CA HIS A 108 -46.22 1.82 -8.53
C HIS A 108 -46.39 1.48 -10.02
N LYS A 109 -45.80 2.29 -10.91
CA LYS A 109 -45.69 1.88 -12.32
C LYS A 109 -44.69 0.72 -12.36
N SER A 110 -45.11 -0.40 -12.88
CA SER A 110 -44.45 -1.72 -12.85
C SER A 110 -43.08 -1.85 -13.54
N ASN A 111 -42.50 -0.74 -13.98
CA ASN A 111 -41.21 -0.74 -14.71
C ASN A 111 -40.00 -0.22 -13.90
N CYS A 112 -40.11 -0.07 -12.60
CA CYS A 112 -39.01 0.41 -11.78
C CYS A 112 -38.71 -0.58 -10.64
N ASN A 113 -37.52 -1.19 -10.63
CA ASN A 113 -37.09 -2.13 -9.59
C ASN A 113 -36.82 -1.47 -8.22
N LEU A 114 -37.04 -0.17 -8.08
CA LEU A 114 -36.80 0.57 -6.83
C LEU A 114 -38.08 0.76 -6.04
N LEU A 115 -38.06 0.37 -4.77
CA LEU A 115 -39.18 0.60 -3.85
C LEU A 115 -39.50 2.10 -3.74
N PRO A 116 -40.79 2.47 -3.70
CA PRO A 116 -41.22 3.86 -3.54
C PRO A 116 -40.90 4.46 -2.19
N ILE A 117 -40.68 3.63 -1.18
CA ILE A 117 -40.22 4.00 0.16
C ILE A 117 -38.79 3.50 0.32
N LYS A 118 -37.91 4.38 0.82
CA LYS A 118 -36.47 4.14 0.94
C LYS A 118 -36.04 4.27 2.39
N ILE A 119 -34.97 3.56 2.72
CA ILE A 119 -34.27 3.69 3.98
C ILE A 119 -33.07 4.61 3.76
N GLU A 120 -32.81 5.51 4.68
CA GLU A 120 -31.64 6.40 4.69
C GLU A 120 -31.09 6.53 6.10
N TYR A 121 -29.79 6.79 6.19
CA TYR A 121 -29.09 7.11 7.43
C TYR A 121 -28.50 8.52 7.36
N THR A 122 -28.70 9.29 8.40
CA THR A 122 -27.99 10.58 8.60
C THR A 122 -27.57 10.69 10.07
N ASP A 123 -26.48 11.39 10.34
CA ASP A 123 -25.99 11.57 11.71
C ASP A 123 -27.00 12.29 12.62
N LYS A 124 -27.91 13.08 12.05
CA LYS A 124 -28.95 13.82 12.77
C LYS A 124 -30.18 12.98 13.06
N ASP A 125 -30.66 12.23 12.07
CA ASP A 125 -31.97 11.56 12.11
C ASP A 125 -31.83 10.03 12.27
N ASN A 126 -30.59 9.52 12.30
CA ASN A 126 -30.28 8.08 12.35
C ASN A 126 -30.87 7.31 11.16
N TYR A 127 -31.23 6.04 11.33
CA TYR A 127 -31.96 5.29 10.31
C TYR A 127 -33.41 5.69 10.27
N TYR A 128 -33.91 6.10 9.11
CA TYR A 128 -35.28 6.48 8.89
C TYR A 128 -35.77 6.04 7.51
N ILE A 129 -37.09 5.97 7.36
CA ILE A 129 -37.72 5.69 6.07
C ILE A 129 -38.37 6.96 5.52
N TYR A 130 -38.28 7.11 4.20
CA TYR A 130 -38.85 8.28 3.53
C TYR A 130 -39.39 7.94 2.14
N CYS A 131 -40.24 8.82 1.62
CA CYS A 131 -40.73 8.79 0.24
C CYS A 131 -40.86 10.22 -0.31
N THR A 132 -41.20 10.36 -1.59
CA THR A 132 -41.51 11.70 -2.15
C THR A 132 -42.75 12.30 -1.48
N ALA A 133 -42.84 13.64 -1.44
CA ALA A 133 -43.96 14.33 -0.80
C ALA A 133 -45.33 13.89 -1.34
N LEU A 134 -45.43 13.68 -2.66
CA LEU A 134 -46.68 13.21 -3.29
C LEU A 134 -47.08 11.80 -2.76
N ARG A 135 -46.11 10.89 -2.69
CA ARG A 135 -46.35 9.53 -2.13
C ARG A 135 -46.71 9.58 -0.66
N GLY A 136 -46.10 10.49 0.10
CA GLY A 136 -46.43 10.72 1.50
C GLY A 136 -47.88 11.18 1.70
N LEU A 137 -48.39 12.06 0.85
CA LEU A 137 -49.80 12.47 0.85
C LEU A 137 -50.73 11.29 0.55
N THR A 138 -50.43 10.52 -0.48
CA THR A 138 -51.20 9.30 -0.84
C THR A 138 -51.29 8.31 0.32
N LEU A 139 -50.15 8.04 0.98
CA LEU A 139 -50.13 7.18 2.17
C LEU A 139 -50.97 7.74 3.30
N LYS A 140 -50.88 9.03 3.58
CA LYS A 140 -51.63 9.69 4.64
C LYS A 140 -53.14 9.61 4.40
N GLU A 141 -53.60 9.76 3.15
CA GLU A 141 -54.98 9.63 2.78
C GLU A 141 -55.47 8.19 2.91
N LYS A 142 -54.73 7.21 2.35
CA LYS A 142 -55.07 5.77 2.45
C LYS A 142 -55.12 5.30 3.91
N PHE A 143 -54.23 5.79 4.79
CA PHE A 143 -54.21 5.42 6.21
C PHE A 143 -55.39 6.03 6.99
N LYS A 144 -55.87 7.21 6.62
CA LYS A 144 -57.11 7.74 7.19
C LYS A 144 -58.31 6.84 6.88
N ASN A 145 -58.38 6.29 5.66
CA ASN A 145 -59.46 5.42 5.22
C ASN A 145 -59.36 4.00 5.82
N LEU A 146 -58.15 3.62 6.32
CA LEU A 146 -57.89 2.34 6.98
C LEU A 146 -58.00 2.43 8.51
N ALA A 147 -58.58 3.49 9.04
CA ALA A 147 -58.75 3.64 10.48
C ALA A 147 -59.51 2.43 11.08
N GLY A 148 -58.88 1.80 12.07
CA GLY A 148 -59.40 0.59 12.70
C GLY A 148 -58.94 -0.76 12.11
N HIS A 149 -58.19 -0.75 11.00
CA HIS A 149 -57.62 -1.97 10.42
C HIS A 149 -56.12 -2.01 10.62
N ASN A 150 -55.58 -3.13 11.12
CA ASN A 150 -54.17 -3.33 11.33
C ASN A 150 -53.42 -3.64 10.01
N ILE A 151 -52.19 -3.12 9.87
CA ILE A 151 -51.29 -3.43 8.77
C ILE A 151 -50.31 -4.50 9.26
N ASN A 152 -50.44 -5.73 8.81
CA ASN A 152 -49.51 -6.80 9.15
C ASN A 152 -48.28 -6.76 8.21
N VAL A 153 -47.11 -6.67 8.81
CA VAL A 153 -45.80 -6.85 8.14
C VAL A 153 -45.41 -8.30 8.30
N LYS A 154 -45.09 -8.95 7.18
CA LYS A 154 -44.72 -10.36 7.16
C LYS A 154 -43.27 -10.49 6.68
N ASP A 155 -42.59 -11.51 7.19
CA ASP A 155 -41.28 -11.94 6.67
C ASP A 155 -41.43 -12.78 5.38
N ASN A 156 -40.31 -13.31 4.89
CA ASN A 156 -40.29 -14.15 3.68
C ASN A 156 -41.07 -15.46 3.84
N ASP A 157 -41.21 -15.96 5.06
CA ASP A 157 -41.91 -17.21 5.38
C ASP A 157 -43.40 -16.98 5.60
N GLY A 158 -43.84 -15.72 5.51
CA GLY A 158 -45.22 -15.31 5.69
C GLY A 158 -45.65 -15.11 7.14
N THR A 159 -44.69 -15.21 8.08
CA THR A 159 -44.94 -14.99 9.51
C THR A 159 -45.11 -13.49 9.79
N ILE A 160 -46.09 -13.12 10.60
CA ILE A 160 -46.34 -11.74 11.00
C ILE A 160 -45.27 -11.33 12.01
N ILE A 161 -44.39 -10.42 11.63
CA ILE A 161 -43.31 -9.87 12.49
C ILE A 161 -43.74 -8.60 13.20
N TYR A 162 -44.60 -7.77 12.57
CA TYR A 162 -45.13 -6.54 13.16
C TYR A 162 -46.58 -6.34 12.76
N THR A 163 -47.35 -5.81 13.69
CA THR A 163 -48.74 -5.34 13.48
C THR A 163 -48.76 -3.84 13.68
N LEU A 164 -48.92 -3.07 12.62
CA LEU A 164 -48.86 -1.63 12.62
C LEU A 164 -50.26 -1.02 12.59
N GLN A 165 -50.49 0.03 13.38
CA GLN A 165 -51.74 0.77 13.39
C GLN A 165 -51.66 2.01 12.50
N PRO A 166 -52.53 2.22 11.51
CA PRO A 166 -52.47 3.38 10.61
C PRO A 166 -52.47 4.73 11.30
N GLN A 167 -53.12 4.86 12.44
CA GLN A 167 -53.20 6.08 13.23
C GLN A 167 -51.87 6.45 13.97
N SER A 168 -50.97 5.48 14.15
CA SER A 168 -49.67 5.70 14.81
C SER A 168 -48.61 6.31 13.88
N PHE A 169 -48.88 6.39 12.58
CA PHE A 169 -47.94 6.96 11.62
C PHE A 169 -47.98 8.49 11.66
N THR A 170 -46.81 9.10 11.77
CA THR A 170 -46.63 10.54 11.57
C THR A 170 -45.79 10.79 10.32
N PHE A 171 -46.11 11.89 9.62
CA PHE A 171 -45.52 12.26 8.37
C PHE A 171 -44.90 13.67 8.50
N LYS A 172 -43.58 13.77 8.37
CA LYS A 172 -42.87 15.06 8.47
C LYS A 172 -42.21 15.38 7.14
N ASN A 173 -42.47 16.59 6.65
CA ASN A 173 -41.77 17.05 5.44
C ASN A 173 -40.32 17.38 5.79
N ILE A 174 -39.41 16.88 4.92
CA ILE A 174 -37.97 17.13 4.99
C ILE A 174 -37.52 17.91 3.76
N LYS A 175 -36.31 18.50 3.80
CA LYS A 175 -35.75 19.26 2.68
C LYS A 175 -35.66 18.37 1.43
N GLY A 176 -35.86 18.98 0.26
CA GLY A 176 -35.78 18.28 -1.03
C GLY A 176 -37.08 17.63 -1.53
N GLY A 177 -38.24 18.02 -1.00
CA GLY A 177 -39.54 17.52 -1.49
C GLY A 177 -39.81 16.07 -1.09
N SER A 178 -39.26 15.63 -0.01
CA SER A 178 -39.45 14.29 0.58
C SER A 178 -40.23 14.36 1.89
N THR A 179 -40.87 13.24 2.24
CA THR A 179 -41.62 13.07 3.50
C THR A 179 -41.01 11.89 4.26
N LYS A 180 -40.56 12.17 5.48
CA LYS A 180 -40.15 11.18 6.47
C LYS A 180 -41.38 10.54 7.10
N ILE A 181 -41.35 9.22 7.23
CA ILE A 181 -42.41 8.41 7.85
C ILE A 181 -41.90 7.98 9.21
N GLU A 182 -42.56 8.40 10.26
CA GLU A 182 -42.20 8.08 11.64
C GLU A 182 -43.20 7.13 12.26
N LEU A 183 -42.69 6.16 12.98
CA LEU A 183 -43.45 5.16 13.76
C LEU A 183 -42.51 4.66 14.87
N ASP A 184 -43.05 4.41 16.07
CA ASP A 184 -42.27 3.99 17.24
C ASP A 184 -41.41 2.75 16.98
N ILE A 185 -41.92 1.79 16.23
CA ILE A 185 -41.16 0.58 15.88
C ILE A 185 -39.94 0.91 15.00
N ILE A 186 -40.06 1.86 14.06
CA ILE A 186 -38.93 2.31 13.22
C ILE A 186 -37.89 2.98 14.10
N GLY A 187 -38.30 3.81 15.07
CA GLY A 187 -37.42 4.41 16.05
C GLY A 187 -36.69 3.38 16.89
N THR A 188 -37.37 2.34 17.34
CA THR A 188 -36.78 1.23 18.09
C THR A 188 -35.75 0.47 17.28
N ILE A 189 -36.08 0.09 16.04
CA ILE A 189 -35.15 -0.60 15.12
C ILE A 189 -33.93 0.29 14.82
N SER A 190 -34.15 1.59 14.59
CA SER A 190 -33.09 2.56 14.37
C SER A 190 -32.11 2.65 15.55
N ASN A 191 -32.64 2.73 16.77
CA ASN A 191 -31.81 2.78 18.00
C ASN A 191 -31.03 1.46 18.19
N ASN A 192 -31.65 0.31 17.90
CA ASN A 192 -30.96 -0.98 17.94
C ASN A 192 -29.80 -1.03 16.93
N LEU A 193 -30.03 -0.60 15.69
CA LEU A 193 -28.99 -0.55 14.67
C LEU A 193 -27.81 0.32 15.10
N ILE A 194 -28.05 1.48 15.69
CA ILE A 194 -26.99 2.35 16.20
C ILE A 194 -26.21 1.67 17.32
N LYS A 195 -26.92 1.07 18.27
CA LYS A 195 -26.32 0.33 19.39
C LYS A 195 -25.42 -0.79 18.88
N TYR A 196 -25.92 -1.60 17.96
CA TYR A 196 -25.17 -2.73 17.40
C TYR A 196 -24.01 -2.28 16.52
N ASN A 197 -24.17 -1.25 15.69
CA ASN A 197 -23.07 -0.71 14.89
C ASN A 197 -21.94 -0.13 15.77
N LYS A 198 -22.26 0.53 16.88
CA LYS A 198 -21.24 0.98 17.84
C LYS A 198 -20.53 -0.19 18.52
N ALA A 199 -21.26 -1.21 18.92
CA ALA A 199 -20.69 -2.42 19.50
C ALA A 199 -19.81 -3.16 18.50
N LEU A 200 -20.25 -3.31 17.26
CA LEU A 200 -19.48 -3.90 16.17
C LEU A 200 -18.17 -3.15 15.91
N SER A 201 -18.23 -1.82 15.84
CA SER A 201 -17.04 -0.99 15.65
C SER A 201 -16.04 -1.17 16.79
N TYR A 202 -16.50 -1.20 18.03
CA TYR A 202 -15.66 -1.43 19.20
C TYR A 202 -14.99 -2.82 19.18
N LEU A 203 -15.75 -3.88 18.89
CA LEU A 203 -15.24 -5.25 18.84
C LEU A 203 -14.27 -5.44 17.67
N ASN A 204 -14.59 -4.91 16.49
CA ASN A 204 -13.68 -4.92 15.36
C ASN A 204 -12.34 -4.27 15.72
N GLN A 205 -12.36 -3.10 16.37
CA GLN A 205 -11.12 -2.41 16.78
C GLN A 205 -10.35 -3.19 17.85
N LYS A 206 -11.04 -3.76 18.83
CA LYS A 206 -10.43 -4.59 19.88
C LYS A 206 -9.70 -5.78 19.28
N TYR A 207 -10.41 -6.60 18.53
CA TYR A 207 -9.86 -7.83 17.96
C TYR A 207 -8.85 -7.57 16.85
N TRP A 208 -8.99 -6.47 16.10
CA TRP A 208 -7.96 -6.02 15.17
C TRP A 208 -6.63 -5.75 15.89
N ASN A 209 -6.65 -5.00 16.98
CA ASN A 209 -5.44 -4.69 17.74
C ASN A 209 -4.80 -5.94 18.35
N GLU A 210 -5.61 -6.87 18.83
CA GLU A 210 -5.16 -8.16 19.35
C GLU A 210 -4.50 -9.00 18.23
N SER A 211 -5.14 -9.13 17.09
CA SER A 211 -4.62 -9.87 15.92
C SER A 211 -3.33 -9.26 15.39
N VAL A 212 -3.24 -7.93 15.26
CA VAL A 212 -2.01 -7.25 14.82
C VAL A 212 -0.86 -7.51 15.80
N LYS A 213 -1.13 -7.48 17.11
CA LYS A 213 -0.12 -7.78 18.13
C LYS A 213 0.35 -9.23 18.05
N GLU A 214 -0.56 -10.17 17.88
CA GLU A 214 -0.25 -11.60 17.73
C GLU A 214 0.58 -11.85 16.47
N PHE A 215 0.17 -11.34 15.31
CA PHE A 215 0.90 -11.46 14.06
C PHE A 215 2.29 -10.83 14.15
N TYR A 216 2.41 -9.66 14.79
CA TYR A 216 3.71 -9.04 15.02
C TYR A 216 4.63 -9.92 15.84
N GLN A 217 4.14 -10.49 16.95
CA GLN A 217 4.95 -11.37 17.80
C GLN A 217 5.39 -12.64 17.06
N LYS A 218 4.51 -13.21 16.23
CA LYS A 218 4.74 -14.47 15.54
C LYS A 218 5.60 -14.33 14.29
N TYR A 219 5.45 -13.25 13.52
CA TYR A 219 5.97 -13.15 12.16
C TYR A 219 6.99 -12.03 11.91
N ASN A 220 7.14 -11.07 12.82
CA ASN A 220 7.97 -9.88 12.61
C ASN A 220 9.42 -10.19 12.15
N VAL A 221 10.08 -11.20 12.75
CA VAL A 221 11.45 -11.56 12.35
C VAL A 221 11.50 -12.08 10.94
N SER A 222 10.62 -13.03 10.62
CA SER A 222 10.56 -13.62 9.26
C SER A 222 10.16 -12.59 8.21
N LEU A 223 9.22 -11.68 8.52
CA LEU A 223 8.86 -10.61 7.61
C LEU A 223 10.05 -9.68 7.32
N LYS A 224 10.86 -9.33 8.31
CA LYS A 224 12.09 -8.56 8.10
C LYS A 224 13.09 -9.29 7.22
N ASN A 225 13.25 -10.60 7.40
CA ASN A 225 14.14 -11.40 6.58
C ASN A 225 13.63 -11.51 5.14
N ILE A 226 12.33 -11.63 4.93
CA ILE A 226 11.73 -11.60 3.60
C ILE A 226 11.90 -10.22 2.94
N CYS A 227 11.71 -9.12 3.66
CA CYS A 227 11.99 -7.77 3.14
C CYS A 227 13.46 -7.65 2.70
N LYS A 228 14.40 -8.20 3.48
CA LYS A 228 15.82 -8.23 3.12
C LYS A 228 16.06 -9.05 1.84
N LEU A 229 15.45 -10.24 1.75
CA LEU A 229 15.53 -11.07 0.55
C LEU A 229 15.05 -10.32 -0.69
N ILE A 230 13.86 -9.69 -0.62
CA ILE A 230 13.30 -8.96 -1.76
C ILE A 230 14.20 -7.77 -2.14
N SER A 231 14.75 -7.06 -1.15
CA SER A 231 15.69 -5.96 -1.40
C SER A 231 16.97 -6.43 -2.09
N GLU A 232 17.51 -7.60 -1.69
CA GLU A 232 18.67 -8.21 -2.35
C GLU A 232 18.33 -8.58 -3.82
N VAL A 233 17.17 -9.17 -4.04
CA VAL A 233 16.72 -9.56 -5.41
C VAL A 233 16.52 -8.32 -6.28
N ASP A 234 15.85 -7.28 -5.77
CA ASP A 234 15.64 -6.02 -6.48
C ASP A 234 16.98 -5.38 -6.86
N PHE A 235 17.89 -5.26 -5.90
CA PHE A 235 19.22 -4.70 -6.13
C PHE A 235 20.00 -5.45 -7.23
N TYR A 236 20.10 -6.78 -7.11
CA TYR A 236 20.87 -7.58 -8.10
C TYR A 236 20.19 -7.64 -9.47
N SER A 237 18.86 -7.68 -9.51
CA SER A 237 18.10 -7.65 -10.76
C SER A 237 18.32 -6.33 -11.52
N ASN A 238 18.22 -5.21 -10.82
CA ASN A 238 18.47 -3.89 -11.40
C ASN A 238 19.93 -3.73 -11.83
N ALA A 239 20.90 -4.17 -11.00
CA ALA A 239 22.31 -4.13 -11.33
C ALA A 239 22.62 -4.96 -12.60
N ALA A 240 22.06 -6.17 -12.70
CA ALA A 240 22.21 -7.00 -13.88
C ALA A 240 21.58 -6.36 -15.13
N HIS A 241 20.37 -5.84 -15.01
CA HIS A 241 19.69 -5.16 -16.11
C HIS A 241 20.50 -3.97 -16.66
N ILE A 242 20.98 -3.10 -15.76
CA ILE A 242 21.82 -1.93 -16.11
C ILE A 242 23.13 -2.38 -16.76
N SER A 243 23.76 -3.43 -16.23
CA SER A 243 25.03 -3.97 -16.74
C SER A 243 24.89 -4.49 -18.16
N VAL A 244 23.85 -5.27 -18.44
CA VAL A 244 23.58 -5.79 -19.79
C VAL A 244 23.23 -4.63 -20.75
N LYS A 245 22.33 -3.75 -20.35
CA LYS A 245 21.87 -2.62 -21.18
C LYS A 245 23.01 -1.70 -21.59
N ASN A 246 23.95 -1.41 -20.66
CA ASN A 246 25.02 -0.45 -20.87
C ASN A 246 26.38 -1.12 -21.20
N ARG A 247 26.42 -2.44 -21.39
CA ARG A 247 27.64 -3.20 -21.69
C ARG A 247 28.72 -2.94 -20.63
N TYR A 248 28.36 -3.12 -19.35
CA TYR A 248 29.33 -3.08 -18.25
C TYR A 248 29.92 -4.46 -18.03
N TYR A 249 31.18 -4.51 -17.57
CA TYR A 249 31.93 -5.73 -17.39
C TYR A 249 32.22 -5.97 -15.90
N LYS A 250 32.36 -7.28 -15.57
CA LYS A 250 32.67 -7.70 -14.21
C LYS A 250 34.11 -7.31 -13.85
N PRO A 251 34.34 -6.52 -12.79
CA PRO A 251 35.68 -6.24 -12.32
C PRO A 251 36.31 -7.48 -11.68
N THR A 252 37.65 -7.60 -11.79
CA THR A 252 38.43 -8.71 -11.23
C THR A 252 39.27 -8.21 -10.07
N ILE A 253 39.09 -8.80 -8.89
CA ILE A 253 39.94 -8.53 -7.73
C ILE A 253 41.19 -9.40 -7.85
N ILE A 254 42.36 -8.78 -7.76
CA ILE A 254 43.64 -9.47 -7.77
C ILE A 254 44.34 -9.17 -6.45
N ASP A 255 44.81 -10.20 -5.77
CA ASP A 255 45.53 -10.05 -4.50
C ASP A 255 46.86 -9.32 -4.71
N SER A 256 47.16 -8.35 -3.83
CA SER A 256 48.32 -7.51 -3.91
C SER A 256 48.68 -6.85 -2.57
N ASP A 257 49.92 -6.55 -2.36
CA ASP A 257 50.40 -5.88 -1.14
C ASP A 257 49.95 -4.38 -1.04
N LYS A 258 49.62 -3.78 -2.18
CA LYS A 258 49.13 -2.39 -2.24
C LYS A 258 47.90 -2.27 -3.19
N SER A 259 47.07 -1.28 -2.89
CA SER A 259 45.94 -0.95 -3.74
C SER A 259 46.39 -0.50 -5.12
N PHE A 260 45.76 -1.00 -6.16
CA PHE A 260 46.01 -0.65 -7.55
C PHE A 260 44.72 -0.75 -8.38
N CYS A 261 44.76 -0.14 -9.56
CA CYS A 261 43.79 -0.43 -10.62
C CYS A 261 44.45 -0.40 -11.99
N SER A 262 44.15 -1.41 -12.82
CA SER A 262 44.53 -1.49 -14.24
C SER A 262 43.26 -1.61 -15.04
N ILE A 263 42.97 -0.64 -15.87
CA ILE A 263 41.67 -0.46 -16.51
C ILE A 263 41.87 -0.28 -18.01
N LYS A 264 41.08 -1.00 -18.81
CA LYS A 264 41.05 -0.87 -20.27
C LYS A 264 39.71 -0.28 -20.71
N GLU A 265 39.78 0.67 -21.63
CA GLU A 265 38.63 1.33 -22.24
C GLU A 265 37.62 1.87 -21.21
N ILE A 266 38.10 2.59 -20.21
CA ILE A 266 37.22 3.19 -19.20
C ILE A 266 36.28 4.21 -19.84
N ARG A 267 35.01 4.17 -19.42
CA ARG A 267 33.97 5.11 -19.83
C ARG A 267 33.37 5.80 -18.60
N HIS A 268 32.80 6.95 -18.80
CA HIS A 268 32.09 7.65 -17.73
C HIS A 268 30.60 7.20 -17.71
N PRO A 269 30.14 6.48 -16.70
CA PRO A 269 28.81 5.82 -16.69
C PRO A 269 27.64 6.79 -16.87
N ILE A 270 27.80 8.07 -16.48
CA ILE A 270 26.74 9.08 -16.62
C ILE A 270 26.85 9.81 -17.97
N ILE A 271 28.08 10.24 -18.35
CA ILE A 271 28.25 11.03 -19.57
C ILE A 271 27.90 10.25 -20.83
N GLU A 272 28.25 8.95 -20.88
CA GLU A 272 27.88 8.10 -22.02
C GLU A 272 26.37 7.96 -22.22
N LEU A 273 25.58 8.03 -21.14
CA LEU A 273 24.12 7.94 -21.21
C LEU A 273 23.45 9.28 -21.59
N ILE A 274 24.05 10.39 -21.22
CA ILE A 274 23.50 11.74 -21.51
C ILE A 274 23.84 12.18 -22.94
N ASN A 275 25.07 11.89 -23.40
CA ASN A 275 25.57 12.29 -24.72
C ASN A 275 25.30 11.25 -25.80
N VAL A 276 24.06 10.96 -26.08
CA VAL A 276 23.65 9.96 -27.09
C VAL A 276 24.09 10.32 -28.53
N LYS A 277 24.45 11.59 -28.79
CA LYS A 277 24.82 12.09 -30.13
C LYS A 277 26.29 11.83 -30.51
N HIS A 278 27.14 11.61 -29.52
CA HIS A 278 28.59 11.44 -29.74
C HIS A 278 29.07 10.21 -29.03
N GLU A 279 29.87 9.40 -29.72
CA GLU A 279 30.53 8.24 -29.14
C GLU A 279 31.49 8.68 -28.03
N TYR A 280 31.46 7.99 -26.89
CA TYR A 280 32.37 8.27 -25.78
C TYR A 280 33.76 7.74 -26.11
N ILE A 281 34.79 8.61 -26.08
CA ILE A 281 36.18 8.24 -26.30
C ILE A 281 36.70 7.54 -25.03
N THR A 282 37.04 6.28 -25.13
CA THR A 282 37.57 5.47 -24.05
C THR A 282 39.05 5.77 -23.78
N ASN A 283 39.51 5.43 -22.57
CA ASN A 283 40.89 5.58 -22.17
C ASN A 283 41.38 4.38 -21.37
N ASP A 284 42.66 4.10 -21.39
CA ASP A 284 43.34 3.13 -20.54
C ASP A 284 44.01 3.85 -19.36
N ILE A 285 43.93 3.25 -18.16
CA ILE A 285 44.53 3.78 -16.94
C ILE A 285 45.22 2.68 -16.17
N ASP A 286 46.43 2.91 -15.73
CA ASP A 286 47.17 2.09 -14.78
C ASP A 286 47.64 2.93 -13.60
N LEU A 287 47.29 2.52 -12.37
CA LEU A 287 47.65 3.19 -11.13
C LEU A 287 48.01 2.19 -10.05
N GLY A 288 49.13 2.38 -9.41
CA GLY A 288 49.55 1.59 -8.28
C GLY A 288 50.39 0.35 -8.61
N LEU A 289 50.48 -0.08 -9.87
CA LEU A 289 51.38 -1.14 -10.32
C LEU A 289 52.70 -0.53 -10.84
N GLU A 290 52.67 0.01 -12.05
CA GLU A 290 53.83 0.60 -12.68
C GLU A 290 54.04 2.09 -12.31
N HIS A 291 52.93 2.79 -12.07
CA HIS A 291 52.90 4.21 -11.79
C HIS A 291 52.10 4.53 -10.54
N ASP A 292 52.66 5.28 -9.61
CA ASP A 292 51.97 5.72 -8.39
C ASP A 292 51.06 6.95 -8.63
N GLY A 293 51.13 7.57 -9.78
CA GLY A 293 50.33 8.74 -10.14
C GLY A 293 50.31 9.02 -11.64
N VAL A 294 49.26 9.68 -12.11
CA VAL A 294 49.08 10.10 -13.50
C VAL A 294 48.87 11.60 -13.55
N LEU A 295 49.68 12.28 -14.34
CA LEU A 295 49.52 13.70 -14.61
C LEU A 295 48.78 13.92 -15.92
N LEU A 296 47.53 14.44 -15.82
CA LEU A 296 46.71 14.76 -16.97
C LEU A 296 46.83 16.23 -17.36
N PHE A 297 47.26 16.47 -18.61
CA PHE A 297 47.35 17.84 -19.16
C PHE A 297 46.67 17.88 -20.53
N GLY A 298 46.27 19.07 -20.94
CA GLY A 298 45.58 19.31 -22.22
C GLY A 298 44.77 20.59 -22.20
N THR A 299 44.18 20.94 -23.34
CA THR A 299 43.33 22.11 -23.51
C THR A 299 42.04 22.04 -22.66
N ASN A 300 41.39 23.19 -22.48
CA ASN A 300 40.09 23.19 -21.81
C ASN A 300 39.07 22.35 -22.62
N SER A 301 38.14 21.70 -21.90
CA SER A 301 37.10 20.84 -22.49
C SER A 301 37.61 19.57 -23.18
N CYS A 302 38.88 19.18 -23.07
CA CYS A 302 39.37 17.91 -23.64
C CYS A 302 39.03 16.66 -22.80
N GLY A 303 38.26 16.76 -21.72
CA GLY A 303 37.78 15.62 -20.95
C GLY A 303 38.59 15.24 -19.69
N LYS A 304 39.63 16.01 -19.27
CA LYS A 304 40.46 15.70 -18.09
C LYS A 304 39.64 15.42 -16.83
N SER A 305 38.74 16.33 -16.47
CA SER A 305 37.88 16.17 -15.28
C SER A 305 36.88 15.02 -15.44
N SER A 306 36.43 14.76 -16.66
CA SER A 306 35.54 13.62 -16.96
C SER A 306 36.24 12.30 -16.74
N LEU A 307 37.51 12.18 -17.13
CA LEU A 307 38.31 10.98 -16.93
C LEU A 307 38.58 10.72 -15.44
N MET A 308 38.93 11.74 -14.66
CA MET A 308 39.12 11.61 -13.21
C MET A 308 37.83 11.15 -12.52
N LYS A 309 36.69 11.74 -12.91
CA LYS A 309 35.37 11.34 -12.38
C LYS A 309 34.98 9.90 -12.81
N ALA A 310 35.28 9.54 -14.05
CA ALA A 310 35.05 8.16 -14.56
C ALA A 310 35.83 7.15 -13.72
N LEU A 311 37.10 7.42 -13.43
CA LEU A 311 37.96 6.57 -12.59
C LEU A 311 37.37 6.40 -11.20
N GLY A 312 37.05 7.49 -10.50
CA GLY A 312 36.47 7.44 -9.15
C GLY A 312 35.16 6.69 -9.11
N LEU A 313 34.23 6.94 -10.05
CA LEU A 313 32.94 6.25 -10.12
C LEU A 313 33.10 4.75 -10.39
N ASN A 314 33.98 4.35 -11.31
CA ASN A 314 34.18 2.93 -11.60
C ASN A 314 34.85 2.18 -10.43
N ILE A 315 35.77 2.81 -9.67
CA ILE A 315 36.32 2.25 -8.43
C ILE A 315 35.19 2.04 -7.39
N VAL A 316 34.30 3.01 -7.21
CA VAL A 316 33.15 2.89 -6.30
C VAL A 316 32.22 1.77 -6.74
N LEU A 317 31.87 1.69 -8.03
CA LEU A 317 31.05 0.61 -8.57
C LEU A 317 31.69 -0.77 -8.33
N ALA A 318 32.99 -0.92 -8.65
CA ALA A 318 33.74 -2.16 -8.48
C ALA A 318 33.74 -2.61 -6.99
N GLN A 319 34.02 -1.69 -6.07
CA GLN A 319 34.08 -2.01 -4.63
C GLN A 319 32.69 -2.22 -4.01
N ALA A 320 31.63 -1.69 -4.61
CA ALA A 320 30.26 -2.03 -4.26
C ALA A 320 29.79 -3.38 -4.79
N GLY A 321 30.63 -4.12 -5.53
CA GLY A 321 30.28 -5.42 -6.12
C GLY A 321 29.46 -5.30 -7.40
N LEU A 322 29.43 -4.15 -8.03
CA LEU A 322 28.74 -3.89 -9.28
C LEU A 322 29.68 -4.07 -10.49
N TYR A 323 29.09 -4.21 -11.67
CA TYR A 323 29.81 -4.17 -12.94
C TYR A 323 30.19 -2.72 -13.27
N VAL A 324 31.28 -2.55 -14.02
CA VAL A 324 31.93 -1.26 -14.31
C VAL A 324 31.84 -0.88 -15.77
N ALA A 325 31.85 0.40 -16.05
CA ALA A 325 31.88 0.95 -17.41
C ALA A 325 33.30 0.92 -17.98
N ALA A 326 33.84 -0.28 -18.22
CA ALA A 326 35.15 -0.52 -18.78
C ALA A 326 35.15 -1.86 -19.52
N LEU A 327 36.12 -2.11 -20.41
CA LEU A 327 36.27 -3.41 -21.09
C LEU A 327 36.96 -4.44 -20.19
N ASP A 328 37.99 -4.03 -19.46
CA ASP A 328 38.69 -4.82 -18.43
C ASP A 328 38.99 -3.95 -17.23
N PHE A 329 38.82 -4.46 -16.03
CA PHE A 329 39.03 -3.74 -14.79
C PHE A 329 39.60 -4.72 -13.74
N LYS A 330 40.90 -4.61 -13.51
CA LYS A 330 41.62 -5.37 -12.50
C LYS A 330 42.02 -4.44 -11.38
N TYR A 331 41.80 -4.83 -10.13
CA TYR A 331 42.11 -3.98 -9.01
C TYR A 331 42.35 -4.76 -7.70
N TYR A 332 43.07 -4.12 -6.78
CA TYR A 332 43.04 -4.46 -5.37
C TYR A 332 42.36 -3.32 -4.59
N PRO A 333 41.45 -3.59 -3.66
CA PRO A 333 40.58 -2.59 -3.06
C PRO A 333 41.31 -1.42 -2.40
N TYR A 334 40.79 -0.23 -2.58
CA TYR A 334 41.22 0.99 -1.92
C TYR A 334 40.51 1.14 -0.57
N LYS A 335 41.25 1.51 0.49
CA LYS A 335 40.68 1.78 1.82
C LYS A 335 40.00 3.14 1.91
N LYS A 336 40.56 4.13 1.21
CA LYS A 336 40.08 5.52 1.19
C LYS A 336 40.12 6.05 -0.24
N LEU A 337 39.12 6.83 -0.61
CA LEU A 337 39.06 7.57 -1.88
C LEU A 337 38.81 9.03 -1.58
N TYR A 338 39.76 9.88 -1.89
CA TYR A 338 39.65 11.31 -1.74
C TYR A 338 39.51 11.96 -3.12
N THR A 339 38.62 12.93 -3.23
CA THR A 339 38.43 13.71 -4.45
C THR A 339 38.62 15.19 -4.16
N ARG A 340 39.45 15.85 -4.96
CA ARG A 340 39.55 17.29 -4.97
C ARG A 340 39.17 17.80 -6.34
N ILE A 341 37.91 18.10 -6.51
CA ILE A 341 37.37 18.70 -7.73
C ILE A 341 36.99 20.11 -7.35
N LEU A 342 37.70 21.11 -7.93
CA LEU A 342 37.41 22.52 -7.69
C LEU A 342 35.91 22.77 -7.92
N ASN A 343 35.19 23.02 -6.86
CA ASN A 343 33.83 23.52 -6.90
C ASN A 343 33.79 24.93 -6.32
N THR A 344 32.93 25.71 -6.91
CA THR A 344 32.45 27.03 -6.57
C THR A 344 32.58 27.37 -5.08
N ASP A 345 33.06 28.59 -4.82
CA ASP A 345 33.11 29.24 -3.51
C ASP A 345 31.92 28.91 -2.66
N ASN A 346 32.15 28.35 -1.48
CA ASN A 346 31.07 28.10 -0.52
C ASN A 346 30.73 29.42 0.18
N ILE A 347 29.92 30.22 -0.49
CA ILE A 347 29.47 31.56 -0.06
C ILE A 347 28.79 31.51 1.32
N PHE A 348 28.24 30.34 1.71
CA PHE A 348 27.50 30.16 2.97
C PHE A 348 28.41 30.02 4.21
N THR A 349 29.68 29.63 4.05
CA THR A 349 30.58 29.41 5.21
C THR A 349 31.54 30.55 5.46
N GLY A 350 31.62 31.57 4.57
CA GLY A 350 32.50 32.71 4.71
C GLY A 350 33.99 32.37 4.72
N HIS A 351 34.38 31.14 4.39
CA HIS A 351 35.78 30.73 4.29
C HIS A 351 36.31 31.01 2.88
N SER A 352 37.50 31.59 2.80
CA SER A 352 38.19 31.77 1.51
C SER A 352 38.45 30.38 0.89
N SER A 353 38.45 30.32 -0.45
CA SER A 353 38.79 29.10 -1.20
C SER A 353 40.10 28.47 -0.72
N PHE A 354 41.06 29.25 -0.30
CA PHE A 354 42.32 28.78 0.25
C PHE A 354 42.20 28.01 1.56
N ILE A 355 41.35 28.44 2.51
CA ILE A 355 41.12 27.73 3.79
C ILE A 355 40.44 26.41 3.54
N VAL A 356 39.46 26.35 2.64
CA VAL A 356 38.79 25.11 2.24
C VAL A 356 39.82 24.14 1.64
N GLU A 357 40.69 24.62 0.75
CA GLU A 357 41.73 23.82 0.15
C GLU A 357 42.73 23.26 1.18
N MET A 358 43.15 24.08 2.15
CA MET A 358 44.08 23.63 3.21
C MET A 358 43.43 22.57 4.13
N ASN A 359 42.16 22.71 4.43
CA ASN A 359 41.45 21.71 5.21
C ASN A 359 41.30 20.38 4.45
N GLU A 360 40.97 20.44 3.16
CA GLU A 360 40.92 19.23 2.32
C GLU A 360 42.28 18.53 2.21
N LEU A 361 43.34 19.28 2.02
CA LEU A 361 44.70 18.72 2.01
C LEU A 361 45.10 18.12 3.35
N ARG A 362 44.72 18.75 4.46
CA ARG A 362 44.94 18.18 5.79
C ARG A 362 44.23 16.83 5.94
N ASP A 363 42.97 16.74 5.51
CA ASP A 363 42.17 15.53 5.62
C ASP A 363 42.66 14.39 4.70
N ILE A 364 43.36 14.72 3.60
CA ILE A 364 44.03 13.74 2.73
C ILE A 364 45.32 13.21 3.40
N LEU A 365 46.02 14.05 4.15
CA LEU A 365 47.31 13.70 4.77
C LEU A 365 47.15 12.92 6.09
N HIS A 366 46.00 12.98 6.73
CA HIS A 366 45.63 12.26 7.97
C HIS A 366 44.68 11.10 7.69
#